data_df0e358e8e2dd207dc8ee01ff66df78a
#
_entry.id   df0e358e8e2dd207dc8ee01ff66df78a
#
_cell.length_a   1.000
_cell.length_b   1.000
_cell.length_c   1.000
_cell.angle_alpha   90.00
_cell.angle_beta   90.00
_cell.angle_gamma   90.00
#
_symmetry.space_group_name_H-M   'P 1'
#
loop_
_entity.id
_entity.type
_entity.pdbx_description
1 polymer ?
#
loop_
_entity_poly.entity_id
_entity_poly.type
_entity_poly.pdbx_seq_one_letter_code
_entity_poly.pdbx_strand_id
1 'polypeptide(L)'
;MAFIAVILFLALFRIYTKRIVKPLSDLYGQMEYVTTGGLKKRITLQRTDEIGYIAEMINNMLDHQTRISYQMLYTQQHLYEKEIESKENELRILENQINPHFILNTLQCICGMAIAHDVPAIADISVDMSAIFRYSLRAPEMVTLREELETVKHYLHIVDVRFGGRFQSSIETEAALLSCSLPKMLVQPMIENAVSHGMEEKEEGHIEIRCMQDSPATMKIMIQDDGKGMEPETLKELKKVLSSEEELEKVCLKVKRVGIANSCLRIKRLYGEPYGMTVESFYGEGTRVCIFLPCIEQNSSRNEQKTS
;
A
#
# COMPACT_ATOMS: atom_id res chain seq x y z
N MET A 1 73.04 54.50 2.32
CA MET A 1 72.30 53.96 1.13
C MET A 1 71.70 52.62 1.37
N ALA A 2 72.45 51.56 1.82
CA ALA A 2 71.88 50.20 2.06
C ALA A 2 70.72 50.18 3.08
N PHE A 3 70.78 50.95 4.15
CA PHE A 3 69.74 51.00 5.18
C PHE A 3 68.40 51.55 4.66
N ILE A 4 68.42 52.57 3.81
CA ILE A 4 67.22 53.13 3.17
C ILE A 4 66.58 52.12 2.19
N ALA A 5 67.42 51.36 1.44
CA ALA A 5 66.96 50.37 0.54
C ALA A 5 66.25 49.21 1.26
N VAL A 6 66.73 48.76 2.43
CA VAL A 6 66.12 47.74 3.27
C VAL A 6 64.79 48.24 3.84
N ILE A 7 64.71 49.48 4.33
CA ILE A 7 63.45 50.03 4.82
C ILE A 7 62.42 50.14 3.70
N LEU A 8 62.80 50.55 2.52
CA LEU A 8 61.91 50.65 1.37
C LEU A 8 61.40 49.25 0.92
N PHE A 9 62.32 48.29 0.89
CA PHE A 9 61.97 46.92 0.59
C PHE A 9 60.95 46.34 1.61
N LEU A 10 61.17 46.49 2.91
CA LEU A 10 60.26 46.08 3.96
C LEU A 10 58.88 46.77 3.87
N ALA A 11 58.87 48.07 3.55
CA ALA A 11 57.61 48.78 3.35
C ALA A 11 56.84 48.29 2.15
N LEU A 12 57.49 48.06 1.01
CA LEU A 12 56.88 47.53 -0.19
C LEU A 12 56.41 46.10 0.04
N PHE A 13 57.21 45.27 0.71
CA PHE A 13 56.83 43.91 1.05
C PHE A 13 55.57 43.84 1.96
N ARG A 14 55.52 44.77 2.94
CA ARG A 14 54.34 44.87 3.83
C ARG A 14 53.08 45.34 3.07
N ILE A 15 53.22 46.25 2.12
CA ILE A 15 52.12 46.71 1.27
C ILE A 15 51.65 45.56 0.38
N TYR A 16 52.55 44.82 -0.24
CA TYR A 16 52.25 43.65 -1.08
C TYR A 16 51.51 42.57 -0.29
N THR A 17 52.03 42.25 0.91
CA THR A 17 51.40 41.23 1.78
C THR A 17 50.00 41.67 2.21
N LYS A 18 49.79 42.93 2.58
CA LYS A 18 48.49 43.44 3.03
C LYS A 18 47.47 43.63 1.88
N ARG A 19 47.94 44.02 0.70
CA ARG A 19 47.04 44.31 -0.43
C ARG A 19 46.71 43.07 -1.32
N ILE A 20 47.62 42.10 -1.39
CA ILE A 20 47.44 40.95 -2.30
C ILE A 20 47.40 39.63 -1.54
N VAL A 21 48.44 39.32 -0.74
CA VAL A 21 48.56 37.96 -0.15
C VAL A 21 47.44 37.68 0.84
N LYS A 22 47.21 38.61 1.79
CA LYS A 22 46.20 38.41 2.83
C LYS A 22 44.78 38.29 2.26
N PRO A 23 44.33 39.18 1.37
CA PRO A 23 42.97 39.03 0.77
C PRO A 23 42.80 37.79 -0.08
N LEU A 24 43.83 37.31 -0.75
CA LEU A 24 43.79 36.06 -1.50
C LEU A 24 43.68 34.86 -0.58
N SER A 25 44.38 34.88 0.56
CA SER A 25 44.27 33.87 1.61
C SER A 25 42.87 33.86 2.26
N ASP A 26 42.29 35.06 2.50
CA ASP A 26 40.94 35.21 3.04
C ASP A 26 39.87 34.66 2.03
N LEU A 27 40.04 34.94 0.73
CA LEU A 27 39.20 34.41 -0.32
C LEU A 27 39.27 32.89 -0.37
N TYR A 28 40.48 32.31 -0.30
CA TYR A 28 40.70 30.86 -0.29
C TYR A 28 40.01 30.23 0.92
N GLY A 29 40.19 30.77 2.12
CA GLY A 29 39.54 30.26 3.32
C GLY A 29 37.99 30.31 3.25
N GLN A 30 37.45 31.41 2.66
CA GLN A 30 35.99 31.50 2.45
C GLN A 30 35.50 30.52 1.36
N MET A 31 36.27 30.23 0.31
CA MET A 31 35.94 29.19 -0.68
C MET A 31 35.91 27.80 -0.04
N GLU A 32 36.89 27.46 0.78
CA GLU A 32 36.90 26.17 1.51
C GLU A 32 35.68 26.06 2.44
N TYR A 33 35.30 27.14 3.11
CA TYR A 33 34.10 27.19 3.95
C TYR A 33 32.80 27.06 3.15
N VAL A 34 32.73 27.58 1.93
CA VAL A 34 31.58 27.42 1.02
C VAL A 34 31.49 25.99 0.51
N THR A 35 32.61 25.34 0.14
CA THR A 35 32.63 23.96 -0.35
C THR A 35 32.21 22.95 0.73
N THR A 36 32.56 23.19 1.98
CA THR A 36 32.17 22.33 3.11
C THR A 36 30.81 22.66 3.71
N GLY A 37 30.32 23.89 3.52
CA GLY A 37 29.07 24.38 4.13
C GLY A 37 27.84 24.37 3.22
N GLY A 38 27.96 23.87 1.99
CA GLY A 38 26.86 23.75 1.03
C GLY A 38 26.56 25.05 0.26
N LEU A 39 25.72 24.93 -0.77
CA LEU A 39 25.39 25.96 -1.77
C LEU A 39 24.73 27.25 -1.21
N LYS A 40 24.34 27.27 0.06
CA LYS A 40 23.70 28.45 0.70
C LYS A 40 24.67 29.49 1.20
N LYS A 41 25.94 29.15 1.35
CA LYS A 41 26.96 30.08 1.85
C LYS A 41 27.50 30.95 0.71
N ARG A 42 27.87 32.20 1.01
CA ARG A 42 28.41 33.18 0.06
C ARG A 42 29.70 33.74 0.56
N ILE A 43 30.58 34.17 -0.39
CA ILE A 43 31.81 34.85 -0.10
C ILE A 43 31.48 36.31 0.25
N THR A 44 31.91 36.77 1.42
CA THR A 44 31.68 38.15 1.90
C THR A 44 33.01 38.87 1.91
N LEU A 45 33.43 39.45 0.77
CA LEU A 45 34.59 40.28 0.62
C LEU A 45 34.14 41.67 0.16
N GLN A 46 34.23 42.66 1.05
CA GLN A 46 33.92 44.08 0.74
C GLN A 46 35.12 44.74 0.10
N ARG A 47 35.36 44.52 -1.21
CA ARG A 47 36.44 45.15 -2.00
C ARG A 47 35.92 45.51 -3.38
N THR A 48 36.51 46.56 -3.95
CA THR A 48 36.17 47.10 -5.27
C THR A 48 37.31 46.91 -6.29
N ASP A 49 38.29 46.05 -5.98
CA ASP A 49 39.40 45.68 -6.85
C ASP A 49 39.15 44.33 -7.55
N GLU A 50 40.14 43.83 -8.27
CA GLU A 50 40.09 42.60 -9.05
C GLU A 50 39.72 41.37 -8.17
N ILE A 51 40.13 41.35 -6.89
CA ILE A 51 39.84 40.29 -5.94
C ILE A 51 38.36 40.36 -5.54
N GLY A 52 37.81 41.55 -5.35
CA GLY A 52 36.39 41.78 -5.11
C GLY A 52 35.52 41.30 -6.29
N TYR A 53 35.94 41.59 -7.52
CA TYR A 53 35.27 41.13 -8.73
C TYR A 53 35.28 39.61 -8.89
N ILE A 54 36.38 38.92 -8.53
CA ILE A 54 36.44 37.45 -8.49
C ILE A 54 35.45 36.89 -7.44
N ALA A 55 35.36 37.47 -6.26
CA ALA A 55 34.43 37.08 -5.22
C ALA A 55 32.96 37.19 -5.69
N GLU A 56 32.63 38.27 -6.40
CA GLU A 56 31.30 38.48 -7.00
C GLU A 56 30.99 37.46 -8.10
N MET A 57 31.95 37.20 -8.99
CA MET A 57 31.80 36.14 -10.03
C MET A 57 31.54 34.78 -9.42
N ILE A 58 32.25 34.41 -8.35
CA ILE A 58 32.04 33.13 -7.64
C ILE A 58 30.64 33.09 -7.02
N ASN A 59 30.20 34.18 -6.38
CA ASN A 59 28.84 34.25 -5.83
C ASN A 59 27.76 34.11 -6.91
N ASN A 60 27.93 34.77 -8.06
CA ASN A 60 27.00 34.61 -9.20
C ASN A 60 26.98 33.17 -9.74
N MET A 61 28.13 32.49 -9.79
CA MET A 61 28.21 31.09 -10.15
C MET A 61 27.47 30.19 -9.14
N LEU A 62 27.63 30.45 -7.83
CA LEU A 62 26.91 29.71 -6.77
C LEU A 62 25.41 29.95 -6.83
N ASP A 63 24.96 31.16 -7.15
CA ASP A 63 23.55 31.48 -7.34
C ASP A 63 22.97 30.74 -8.54
N HIS A 64 23.70 30.71 -9.65
CA HIS A 64 23.31 29.96 -10.84
C HIS A 64 23.22 28.43 -10.55
N GLN A 65 24.21 27.88 -9.86
CA GLN A 65 24.25 26.48 -9.49
C GLN A 65 23.11 26.11 -8.53
N THR A 66 22.83 26.99 -7.56
CA THR A 66 21.70 26.85 -6.64
C THR A 66 20.37 26.81 -7.41
N ARG A 67 20.18 27.73 -8.36
CA ARG A 67 18.96 27.78 -9.19
C ARG A 67 18.80 26.53 -10.05
N ILE A 68 19.86 26.04 -10.66
CA ILE A 68 19.83 24.78 -11.46
C ILE A 68 19.44 23.60 -10.56
N SER A 69 20.02 23.50 -9.35
CA SER A 69 19.71 22.43 -8.42
C SER A 69 18.22 22.43 -8.01
N TYR A 70 17.63 23.59 -7.74
CA TYR A 70 16.20 23.72 -7.44
C TYR A 70 15.35 23.38 -8.67
N GLN A 71 15.70 23.81 -9.85
CA GLN A 71 14.99 23.45 -11.07
C GLN A 71 15.04 21.95 -11.34
N MET A 72 16.19 21.32 -11.13
CA MET A 72 16.37 19.88 -11.32
C MET A 72 15.50 19.08 -10.34
N LEU A 73 15.48 19.49 -9.05
CA LEU A 73 14.64 18.87 -8.02
C LEU A 73 13.15 19.01 -8.36
N TYR A 74 12.72 20.20 -8.74
CA TYR A 74 11.34 20.46 -9.16
C TYR A 74 10.92 19.61 -10.38
N THR A 75 11.80 19.55 -11.40
CA THR A 75 11.55 18.75 -12.60
C THR A 75 11.45 17.27 -12.25
N GLN A 76 12.34 16.79 -11.39
CA GLN A 76 12.34 15.40 -10.93
C GLN A 76 11.04 15.04 -10.19
N GLN A 77 10.58 15.89 -9.27
CA GLN A 77 9.29 15.69 -8.58
C GLN A 77 8.12 15.62 -9.58
N HIS A 78 8.09 16.56 -10.54
CA HIS A 78 7.03 16.58 -11.53
C HIS A 78 7.04 15.36 -12.47
N LEU A 79 8.22 14.83 -12.80
CA LEU A 79 8.35 13.59 -13.56
C LEU A 79 7.82 12.38 -12.77
N TYR A 80 8.13 12.28 -11.48
CA TYR A 80 7.59 11.22 -10.61
C TYR A 80 6.05 11.28 -10.50
N GLU A 81 5.49 12.48 -10.32
CA GLU A 81 4.03 12.68 -10.28
C GLU A 81 3.38 12.19 -11.59
N LYS A 82 3.97 12.56 -12.73
CA LYS A 82 3.47 12.12 -14.04
C LYS A 82 3.63 10.62 -14.28
N GLU A 83 4.69 10.00 -13.77
CA GLU A 83 4.87 8.55 -13.86
C GLU A 83 3.82 7.82 -13.03
N ILE A 84 3.52 8.29 -11.81
CA ILE A 84 2.44 7.75 -10.97
C ILE A 84 1.10 7.88 -11.69
N GLU A 85 0.75 9.07 -12.17
CA GLU A 85 -0.50 9.31 -12.92
C GLU A 85 -0.62 8.40 -14.15
N SER A 86 0.48 8.21 -14.88
CA SER A 86 0.52 7.32 -16.05
C SER A 86 0.27 5.86 -15.64
N LYS A 87 0.88 5.41 -14.55
CA LYS A 87 0.66 4.04 -14.03
C LYS A 87 -0.76 3.82 -13.51
N GLU A 88 -1.32 4.81 -12.82
CA GLU A 88 -2.73 4.75 -12.39
C GLU A 88 -3.69 4.67 -13.58
N ASN A 89 -3.43 5.44 -14.65
CA ASN A 89 -4.23 5.39 -15.87
C ASN A 89 -4.08 4.05 -16.60
N GLU A 90 -2.85 3.49 -16.65
CA GLU A 90 -2.61 2.16 -17.21
C GLU A 90 -3.38 1.08 -16.45
N LEU A 91 -3.36 1.12 -15.11
CA LEU A 91 -4.14 0.22 -14.26
C LEU A 91 -5.65 0.37 -14.49
N ARG A 92 -6.16 1.60 -14.56
CA ARG A 92 -7.58 1.86 -14.87
C ARG A 92 -8.00 1.34 -16.25
N ILE A 93 -7.13 1.43 -17.26
CA ILE A 93 -7.38 0.88 -18.59
C ILE A 93 -7.44 -0.64 -18.51
N LEU A 94 -6.53 -1.28 -17.80
CA LEU A 94 -6.52 -2.74 -17.61
C LEU A 94 -7.75 -3.23 -16.85
N GLU A 95 -8.16 -2.53 -15.79
CA GLU A 95 -9.39 -2.82 -15.04
C GLU A 95 -10.66 -2.68 -15.92
N ASN A 96 -10.69 -1.68 -16.80
CA ASN A 96 -11.81 -1.46 -17.73
C ASN A 96 -11.84 -2.44 -18.92
N GLN A 97 -10.76 -3.18 -19.21
CA GLN A 97 -10.77 -4.21 -20.26
C GLN A 97 -11.75 -5.35 -19.96
N ILE A 98 -12.02 -5.62 -18.68
CA ILE A 98 -13.15 -6.47 -18.28
C ILE A 98 -14.36 -5.54 -18.22
N ASN A 99 -15.20 -5.53 -19.26
CA ASN A 99 -16.41 -4.70 -19.25
C ASN A 99 -17.39 -5.20 -18.16
N PRO A 100 -17.49 -4.51 -17.00
CA PRO A 100 -18.32 -4.97 -15.88
C PRO A 100 -19.81 -5.06 -16.27
N HIS A 101 -20.25 -4.17 -17.15
CA HIS A 101 -21.61 -4.12 -17.63
C HIS A 101 -21.95 -5.34 -18.51
N PHE A 102 -21.00 -5.77 -19.35
CA PHE A 102 -21.20 -6.96 -20.16
C PHE A 102 -21.38 -8.23 -19.31
N ILE A 103 -20.53 -8.38 -18.26
CA ILE A 103 -20.63 -9.55 -17.36
C ILE A 103 -21.97 -9.55 -16.63
N LEU A 104 -22.36 -8.42 -16.03
CA LEU A 104 -23.63 -8.31 -15.30
C LEU A 104 -24.84 -8.54 -16.21
N ASN A 105 -24.85 -8.01 -17.43
CA ASN A 105 -25.92 -8.22 -18.40
C ASN A 105 -25.99 -9.67 -18.85
N THR A 106 -24.85 -10.32 -19.06
CA THR A 106 -24.79 -11.76 -19.42
C THR A 106 -25.37 -12.62 -18.30
N LEU A 107 -25.01 -12.36 -17.04
CA LEU A 107 -25.56 -13.06 -15.88
C LEU A 107 -27.08 -12.85 -15.74
N GLN A 108 -27.57 -11.63 -15.98
CA GLN A 108 -29.02 -11.34 -16.02
C GLN A 108 -29.73 -12.10 -17.14
N CYS A 109 -29.11 -12.20 -18.31
CA CYS A 109 -29.67 -13.01 -19.41
C CYS A 109 -29.75 -14.49 -19.05
N ILE A 110 -28.70 -15.06 -18.43
CA ILE A 110 -28.66 -16.46 -17.95
C ILE A 110 -29.75 -16.68 -16.90
N CYS A 111 -29.90 -15.75 -15.94
CA CYS A 111 -30.95 -15.80 -14.93
C CYS A 111 -32.34 -15.81 -15.58
N GLY A 112 -32.59 -14.91 -16.56
CA GLY A 112 -33.85 -14.86 -17.28
C GLY A 112 -34.17 -16.18 -18.06
N MET A 113 -33.17 -16.75 -18.71
CA MET A 113 -33.33 -18.05 -19.39
C MET A 113 -33.59 -19.19 -18.38
N ALA A 114 -32.89 -19.19 -17.25
CA ALA A 114 -33.08 -20.19 -16.21
C ALA A 114 -34.50 -20.16 -15.63
N ILE A 115 -35.05 -18.99 -15.40
CA ILE A 115 -36.45 -18.79 -14.96
C ILE A 115 -37.41 -19.27 -16.04
N ALA A 116 -37.19 -18.92 -17.30
CA ALA A 116 -38.05 -19.31 -18.41
C ALA A 116 -38.08 -20.83 -18.64
N HIS A 117 -37.04 -21.57 -18.28
CA HIS A 117 -36.92 -23.02 -18.39
C HIS A 117 -37.11 -23.75 -17.06
N ASP A 118 -37.58 -23.09 -16.01
CA ASP A 118 -37.85 -23.64 -14.68
C ASP A 118 -36.64 -24.37 -14.05
N VAL A 119 -35.45 -23.72 -14.11
CA VAL A 119 -34.22 -24.22 -13.51
C VAL A 119 -33.73 -23.23 -12.42
N PRO A 120 -34.36 -23.26 -11.22
CA PRO A 120 -34.11 -22.27 -10.17
C PRO A 120 -32.65 -22.23 -9.72
N ALA A 121 -31.95 -23.36 -9.64
CA ALA A 121 -30.54 -23.39 -9.22
C ALA A 121 -29.63 -22.55 -10.12
N ILE A 122 -29.86 -22.49 -11.44
CA ILE A 122 -29.08 -21.64 -12.35
C ILE A 122 -29.44 -20.16 -12.15
N ALA A 123 -30.73 -19.87 -11.89
CA ALA A 123 -31.19 -18.50 -11.62
C ALA A 123 -30.51 -17.95 -10.33
N ASP A 124 -30.52 -18.74 -9.25
CA ASP A 124 -29.96 -18.39 -7.97
C ASP A 124 -28.43 -18.15 -8.07
N ILE A 125 -27.68 -19.06 -8.69
CA ILE A 125 -26.24 -18.87 -8.94
C ILE A 125 -25.98 -17.59 -9.74
N SER A 126 -26.79 -17.29 -10.76
CA SER A 126 -26.62 -16.11 -11.59
C SER A 126 -26.84 -14.81 -10.80
N VAL A 127 -27.79 -14.82 -9.86
CA VAL A 127 -28.03 -13.70 -8.93
C VAL A 127 -26.87 -13.51 -7.97
N ASP A 128 -26.38 -14.59 -7.34
CA ASP A 128 -25.27 -14.58 -6.41
C ASP A 128 -23.97 -14.10 -7.09
N MET A 129 -23.65 -14.63 -8.26
CA MET A 129 -22.51 -14.17 -9.05
C MET A 129 -22.63 -12.68 -9.39
N SER A 130 -23.82 -12.20 -9.76
CA SER A 130 -24.06 -10.78 -10.03
C SER A 130 -23.84 -9.91 -8.79
N ALA A 131 -24.23 -10.38 -7.59
CA ALA A 131 -24.00 -9.69 -6.32
C ALA A 131 -22.50 -9.59 -6.00
N ILE A 132 -21.76 -10.70 -6.10
CA ILE A 132 -20.31 -10.75 -5.86
C ILE A 132 -19.57 -9.84 -6.85
N PHE A 133 -19.87 -9.90 -8.15
CA PHE A 133 -19.25 -9.03 -9.14
C PHE A 133 -19.54 -7.54 -8.90
N ARG A 134 -20.78 -7.21 -8.54
CA ARG A 134 -21.17 -5.83 -8.23
C ARG A 134 -20.41 -5.31 -7.00
N TYR A 135 -20.28 -6.11 -5.97
CA TYR A 135 -19.51 -5.79 -4.77
C TYR A 135 -18.02 -5.59 -5.11
N SER A 136 -17.41 -6.54 -5.79
CA SER A 136 -15.99 -6.47 -6.17
C SER A 136 -15.65 -5.20 -6.95
N LEU A 137 -16.51 -4.82 -7.93
CA LEU A 137 -16.25 -3.74 -8.87
C LEU A 137 -16.71 -2.35 -8.38
N ARG A 138 -17.77 -2.27 -7.59
CA ARG A 138 -18.43 -1.00 -7.25
C ARG A 138 -18.37 -0.62 -5.77
N ALA A 139 -18.10 -1.57 -4.87
CA ALA A 139 -17.97 -1.26 -3.46
C ALA A 139 -16.76 -0.33 -3.22
N PRO A 140 -16.86 0.61 -2.29
CA PRO A 140 -15.73 1.45 -1.88
C PRO A 140 -14.61 0.58 -1.30
N GLU A 141 -13.39 1.14 -1.16
CA GLU A 141 -12.25 0.42 -0.58
C GLU A 141 -12.49 -0.05 0.86
N MET A 142 -13.27 0.73 1.62
CA MET A 142 -13.68 0.40 2.99
C MET A 142 -15.18 0.14 3.01
N VAL A 143 -15.56 -1.00 3.57
CA VAL A 143 -16.94 -1.50 3.68
C VAL A 143 -17.26 -1.85 5.12
N THR A 144 -18.53 -2.10 5.44
CA THR A 144 -18.93 -2.65 6.74
C THR A 144 -18.75 -4.17 6.78
N LEU A 145 -18.55 -4.72 7.99
CA LEU A 145 -18.53 -6.18 8.18
C LEU A 145 -19.82 -6.82 7.65
N ARG A 146 -20.95 -6.14 7.77
CA ARG A 146 -22.24 -6.60 7.20
C ARG A 146 -22.14 -6.82 5.70
N GLU A 147 -21.63 -5.85 4.94
CA GLU A 147 -21.51 -5.93 3.49
C GLU A 147 -20.55 -7.03 3.05
N GLU A 148 -19.43 -7.19 3.77
CA GLU A 148 -18.47 -8.27 3.51
C GLU A 148 -19.11 -9.65 3.75
N LEU A 149 -19.81 -9.84 4.89
CA LEU A 149 -20.47 -11.11 5.22
C LEU A 149 -21.66 -11.44 4.28
N GLU A 150 -22.38 -10.44 3.78
CA GLU A 150 -23.41 -10.67 2.77
C GLU A 150 -22.78 -11.21 1.46
N THR A 151 -21.66 -10.66 1.04
CA THR A 151 -20.92 -11.16 -0.13
C THR A 151 -20.41 -12.59 0.08
N VAL A 152 -19.93 -12.87 1.28
CA VAL A 152 -19.50 -14.22 1.68
C VAL A 152 -20.67 -15.21 1.64
N LYS A 153 -21.87 -14.83 2.06
CA LYS A 153 -23.07 -15.71 1.97
C LYS A 153 -23.40 -16.06 0.53
N HIS A 154 -23.34 -15.09 -0.40
CA HIS A 154 -23.53 -15.35 -1.83
C HIS A 154 -22.51 -16.35 -2.36
N TYR A 155 -21.23 -16.22 -1.95
CA TYR A 155 -20.18 -17.16 -2.36
C TYR A 155 -20.43 -18.57 -1.80
N LEU A 156 -20.75 -18.69 -0.51
CA LEU A 156 -21.03 -19.97 0.14
C LEU A 156 -22.26 -20.66 -0.46
N HIS A 157 -23.28 -19.91 -0.87
CA HIS A 157 -24.44 -20.47 -1.56
C HIS A 157 -24.06 -21.03 -2.95
N ILE A 158 -23.20 -20.35 -3.72
CA ILE A 158 -22.66 -20.90 -4.98
C ILE A 158 -21.90 -22.21 -4.72
N VAL A 159 -21.09 -22.26 -3.65
CA VAL A 159 -20.34 -23.45 -3.27
C VAL A 159 -21.30 -24.59 -2.91
N ASP A 160 -22.34 -24.32 -2.13
CA ASP A 160 -23.36 -25.31 -1.74
C ASP A 160 -24.05 -25.94 -2.95
N VAL A 161 -24.53 -25.10 -3.88
CA VAL A 161 -25.16 -25.57 -5.12
C VAL A 161 -24.17 -26.35 -6.00
N ARG A 162 -22.94 -25.85 -6.17
CA ARG A 162 -21.90 -26.49 -6.99
C ARG A 162 -21.53 -27.88 -6.49
N PHE A 163 -21.49 -28.06 -5.19
CA PHE A 163 -21.08 -29.32 -4.56
C PHE A 163 -22.28 -30.18 -4.08
N GLY A 164 -23.53 -29.78 -4.40
CA GLY A 164 -24.72 -30.55 -4.12
C GLY A 164 -25.03 -30.75 -2.63
N GLY A 165 -24.80 -29.72 -1.82
CA GLY A 165 -25.10 -29.73 -0.38
C GLY A 165 -24.05 -30.46 0.48
N ARG A 166 -22.92 -30.87 -0.08
CA ARG A 166 -21.86 -31.60 0.66
C ARG A 166 -21.12 -30.73 1.68
N PHE A 167 -21.13 -29.42 1.50
CA PHE A 167 -20.42 -28.49 2.37
C PHE A 167 -21.40 -27.66 3.18
N GLN A 168 -21.27 -27.76 4.49
CA GLN A 168 -22.04 -26.94 5.42
C GLN A 168 -21.25 -25.68 5.80
N SER A 169 -21.96 -24.61 5.99
CA SER A 169 -21.36 -23.36 6.47
C SER A 169 -22.16 -22.73 7.58
N SER A 170 -21.47 -22.13 8.54
CA SER A 170 -22.08 -21.36 9.64
C SER A 170 -21.40 -20.01 9.80
N ILE A 171 -22.22 -18.97 10.03
CA ILE A 171 -21.73 -17.61 10.27
C ILE A 171 -22.33 -17.10 11.58
N GLU A 172 -21.48 -16.89 12.57
CA GLU A 172 -21.83 -16.31 13.86
C GLU A 172 -21.18 -14.93 14.01
N THR A 173 -21.96 -13.93 14.35
CA THR A 173 -21.47 -12.55 14.46
C THR A 173 -22.16 -11.80 15.57
N GLU A 174 -21.40 -11.10 16.40
CA GLU A 174 -21.94 -10.13 17.35
C GLU A 174 -22.54 -8.93 16.61
N ALA A 175 -23.79 -8.59 16.93
CA ALA A 175 -24.54 -7.55 16.21
C ALA A 175 -23.82 -6.17 16.22
N ALA A 176 -23.10 -5.86 17.29
CA ALA A 176 -22.32 -4.62 17.42
C ALA A 176 -21.19 -4.50 16.39
N LEU A 177 -20.64 -5.62 15.92
CA LEU A 177 -19.51 -5.61 14.96
C LEU A 177 -19.96 -5.39 13.53
N LEU A 178 -21.24 -5.56 13.21
CA LEU A 178 -21.75 -5.46 11.83
C LEU A 178 -21.55 -4.07 11.20
N SER A 179 -21.40 -3.02 12.00
CA SER A 179 -21.12 -1.64 11.56
C SER A 179 -19.62 -1.31 11.50
N CYS A 180 -18.74 -2.21 12.00
CA CYS A 180 -17.31 -1.99 11.94
C CYS A 180 -16.80 -2.00 10.49
N SER A 181 -15.90 -1.05 10.18
CA SER A 181 -15.33 -0.85 8.85
C SER A 181 -14.09 -1.71 8.65
N LEU A 182 -13.99 -2.33 7.46
CA LEU A 182 -12.84 -3.13 7.05
C LEU A 182 -12.59 -2.97 5.54
N PRO A 183 -11.39 -3.32 5.05
CA PRO A 183 -11.12 -3.35 3.62
C PRO A 183 -12.00 -4.38 2.90
N LYS A 184 -12.61 -4.00 1.76
CA LYS A 184 -13.41 -4.93 0.96
C LYS A 184 -12.61 -6.15 0.52
N MET A 185 -13.27 -7.28 0.28
CA MET A 185 -12.65 -8.52 -0.20
C MET A 185 -11.54 -9.04 0.73
N LEU A 186 -11.73 -8.91 2.06
CA LEU A 186 -10.77 -9.37 3.04
C LEU A 186 -11.04 -10.79 3.52
N VAL A 187 -12.32 -11.13 3.74
CA VAL A 187 -12.77 -12.43 4.25
C VAL A 187 -12.92 -13.45 3.12
N GLN A 188 -13.42 -13.02 1.97
CA GLN A 188 -13.69 -13.89 0.83
C GLN A 188 -12.48 -14.75 0.39
N PRO A 189 -11.24 -14.21 0.24
CA PRO A 189 -10.10 -15.04 -0.16
C PRO A 189 -9.75 -16.16 0.81
N MET A 190 -10.09 -16.00 2.10
CA MET A 190 -9.87 -17.06 3.10
C MET A 190 -10.83 -18.22 2.88
N ILE A 191 -12.08 -17.92 2.54
CA ILE A 191 -13.10 -18.91 2.24
C ILE A 191 -12.83 -19.61 0.91
N GLU A 192 -12.37 -18.86 -0.11
CA GLU A 192 -11.90 -19.43 -1.36
C GLU A 192 -10.77 -20.46 -1.15
N ASN A 193 -9.82 -20.12 -0.27
CA ASN A 193 -8.75 -21.05 0.10
C ASN A 193 -9.28 -22.29 0.84
N ALA A 194 -10.20 -22.10 1.79
CA ALA A 194 -10.83 -23.22 2.52
C ALA A 194 -11.54 -24.18 1.56
N VAL A 195 -12.30 -23.65 0.59
CA VAL A 195 -13.00 -24.47 -0.41
C VAL A 195 -12.02 -25.14 -1.37
N SER A 196 -11.09 -24.39 -1.98
CA SER A 196 -10.24 -24.89 -3.06
C SER A 196 -9.10 -25.79 -2.59
N HIS A 197 -8.58 -25.58 -1.38
CA HIS A 197 -7.43 -26.31 -0.84
C HIS A 197 -7.81 -27.22 0.33
N GLY A 198 -8.83 -26.84 1.11
CA GLY A 198 -9.26 -27.60 2.27
C GLY A 198 -10.19 -28.76 1.90
N MET A 199 -11.17 -28.50 1.02
CA MET A 199 -12.36 -29.36 0.88
C MET A 199 -12.46 -30.09 -0.46
N GLU A 200 -11.62 -29.80 -1.46
CA GLU A 200 -11.76 -30.35 -2.83
C GLU A 200 -11.77 -31.90 -2.86
N GLU A 201 -11.04 -32.56 -1.95
CA GLU A 201 -10.89 -34.01 -1.86
C GLU A 201 -11.81 -34.65 -0.81
N LYS A 202 -12.67 -33.87 -0.10
CA LYS A 202 -13.57 -34.38 0.94
C LYS A 202 -14.98 -34.70 0.39
N GLU A 203 -15.62 -35.73 0.90
CA GLU A 203 -17.02 -36.04 0.59
C GLU A 203 -17.98 -35.10 1.33
N GLU A 204 -17.65 -34.69 2.54
CA GLU A 204 -18.39 -33.71 3.37
C GLU A 204 -17.40 -32.78 4.04
N GLY A 205 -17.79 -31.51 4.27
CA GLY A 205 -16.95 -30.55 4.93
C GLY A 205 -17.74 -29.42 5.58
N HIS A 206 -17.10 -28.74 6.54
CA HIS A 206 -17.69 -27.63 7.28
C HIS A 206 -16.77 -26.41 7.30
N ILE A 207 -17.36 -25.23 7.01
CA ILE A 207 -16.71 -23.93 7.15
C ILE A 207 -17.43 -23.14 8.21
N GLU A 208 -16.70 -22.73 9.24
CA GLU A 208 -17.21 -21.89 10.32
C GLU A 208 -16.60 -20.51 10.25
N ILE A 209 -17.43 -19.47 10.32
CA ILE A 209 -17.02 -18.08 10.38
C ILE A 209 -17.55 -17.49 11.67
N ARG A 210 -16.67 -17.00 12.55
CA ARG A 210 -17.06 -16.32 13.78
C ARG A 210 -16.44 -14.92 13.84
N CYS A 211 -17.29 -13.92 14.04
CA CYS A 211 -16.86 -12.54 14.25
C CYS A 211 -17.17 -12.15 15.69
N MET A 212 -16.14 -11.86 16.47
CA MET A 212 -16.26 -11.57 17.89
C MET A 212 -15.37 -10.38 18.27
N GLN A 213 -15.69 -9.73 19.37
CA GLN A 213 -14.84 -8.72 19.95
C GLN A 213 -13.70 -9.40 20.73
N ASP A 214 -12.45 -9.14 20.34
CA ASP A 214 -11.24 -9.68 21.00
C ASP A 214 -10.80 -8.78 22.17
N SER A 215 -10.92 -7.46 21.97
CA SER A 215 -10.71 -6.43 22.99
C SER A 215 -11.62 -5.24 22.69
N PRO A 216 -11.74 -4.23 23.60
CA PRO A 216 -12.59 -3.06 23.38
C PRO A 216 -12.32 -2.32 22.04
N ALA A 217 -11.11 -2.41 21.52
CA ALA A 217 -10.69 -1.74 20.28
C ALA A 217 -10.44 -2.70 19.12
N THR A 218 -10.54 -4.03 19.33
CA THR A 218 -10.11 -5.03 18.33
C THR A 218 -11.25 -6.01 18.04
N MET A 219 -11.56 -6.15 16.76
CA MET A 219 -12.43 -7.18 16.21
C MET A 219 -11.60 -8.36 15.74
N LYS A 220 -12.03 -9.58 16.02
CA LYS A 220 -11.47 -10.82 15.52
C LYS A 220 -12.46 -11.51 14.61
N ILE A 221 -12.02 -11.82 13.38
CA ILE A 221 -12.77 -12.67 12.44
C ILE A 221 -12.02 -13.99 12.35
N MET A 222 -12.64 -15.07 12.75
CA MET A 222 -12.12 -16.42 12.67
C MET A 222 -12.82 -17.17 11.54
N ILE A 223 -12.04 -17.74 10.65
CA ILE A 223 -12.50 -18.63 9.59
C ILE A 223 -11.82 -19.99 9.82
N GLN A 224 -12.62 -21.02 10.00
CA GLN A 224 -12.15 -22.37 10.24
C GLN A 224 -12.78 -23.34 9.25
N ASP A 225 -11.96 -24.17 8.63
CA ASP A 225 -12.39 -25.31 7.84
C ASP A 225 -11.93 -26.61 8.51
N ASP A 226 -12.64 -27.69 8.22
CA ASP A 226 -12.29 -29.05 8.63
C ASP A 226 -11.58 -29.81 7.49
N GLY A 227 -10.96 -29.10 6.56
CA GLY A 227 -10.33 -29.63 5.35
C GLY A 227 -9.09 -30.48 5.62
N LYS A 228 -8.26 -30.67 4.57
CA LYS A 228 -7.02 -31.47 4.68
C LYS A 228 -5.91 -30.81 5.51
N GLY A 229 -6.04 -29.53 5.81
CA GLY A 229 -4.99 -28.78 6.51
C GLY A 229 -3.72 -28.58 5.68
N MET A 230 -2.67 -28.11 6.34
CA MET A 230 -1.37 -27.80 5.72
C MET A 230 -0.29 -28.74 6.28
N GLU A 231 0.66 -29.11 5.40
CA GLU A 231 1.90 -29.76 5.81
C GLU A 231 2.69 -28.87 6.77
N PRO A 232 3.38 -29.43 7.77
CA PRO A 232 4.11 -28.64 8.78
C PRO A 232 5.13 -27.64 8.20
N GLU A 233 5.83 -28.03 7.13
CA GLU A 233 6.79 -27.20 6.42
C GLU A 233 6.11 -25.99 5.77
N THR A 234 5.01 -26.22 5.06
CA THR A 234 4.20 -25.17 4.41
C THR A 234 3.65 -24.18 5.44
N LEU A 235 3.11 -24.69 6.54
CA LEU A 235 2.63 -23.83 7.64
C LEU A 235 3.75 -22.99 8.26
N LYS A 236 4.94 -23.57 8.45
CA LYS A 236 6.10 -22.88 9.00
C LYS A 236 6.57 -21.76 8.08
N GLU A 237 6.60 -22.00 6.77
CA GLU A 237 6.93 -20.98 5.77
C GLU A 237 5.89 -19.86 5.77
N LEU A 238 4.60 -20.21 5.76
CA LEU A 238 3.52 -19.22 5.82
C LEU A 238 3.59 -18.36 7.08
N LYS A 239 3.79 -18.96 8.26
CA LYS A 239 3.94 -18.22 9.52
C LYS A 239 5.14 -17.28 9.50
N LYS A 240 6.27 -17.69 8.89
CA LYS A 240 7.44 -16.82 8.70
C LYS A 240 7.09 -15.63 7.82
N VAL A 241 6.39 -15.83 6.72
CA VAL A 241 5.95 -14.77 5.82
C VAL A 241 5.02 -13.79 6.54
N LEU A 242 4.03 -14.29 7.29
CA LEU A 242 3.06 -13.46 8.00
C LEU A 242 3.67 -12.63 9.14
N SER A 243 4.81 -13.05 9.69
CA SER A 243 5.48 -12.37 10.81
C SER A 243 6.26 -11.12 10.42
N SER A 244 6.60 -10.93 9.13
CA SER A 244 7.45 -9.84 8.64
C SER A 244 6.83 -9.15 7.44
N GLU A 245 6.71 -7.81 7.49
CA GLU A 245 6.21 -7.02 6.36
C GLU A 245 7.13 -7.15 5.15
N GLU A 246 8.44 -7.18 5.36
CA GLU A 246 9.43 -7.36 4.28
C GLU A 246 9.28 -8.72 3.57
N GLU A 247 9.02 -9.80 4.30
CA GLU A 247 8.78 -11.12 3.70
C GLU A 247 7.42 -11.17 2.98
N LEU A 248 6.37 -10.53 3.54
CA LEU A 248 5.08 -10.38 2.86
C LEU A 248 5.23 -9.65 1.53
N GLU A 249 5.96 -8.53 1.47
CA GLU A 249 6.22 -7.81 0.23
C GLU A 249 6.94 -8.66 -0.80
N LYS A 250 8.00 -9.37 -0.40
CA LYS A 250 8.76 -10.26 -1.30
C LYS A 250 7.88 -11.35 -1.91
N VAL A 251 7.00 -11.95 -1.11
CA VAL A 251 6.10 -13.01 -1.56
C VAL A 251 5.00 -12.44 -2.47
N CYS A 252 4.38 -11.33 -2.09
CA CYS A 252 3.34 -10.68 -2.90
C CYS A 252 3.87 -10.21 -4.27
N LEU A 253 5.15 -9.80 -4.37
CA LEU A 253 5.79 -9.44 -5.63
C LEU A 253 6.11 -10.66 -6.52
N LYS A 254 6.44 -11.81 -5.95
CA LYS A 254 6.86 -13.02 -6.67
C LYS A 254 5.71 -13.91 -7.10
N VAL A 255 4.66 -14.02 -6.28
CA VAL A 255 3.56 -14.98 -6.47
C VAL A 255 2.21 -14.26 -6.47
N LYS A 256 1.58 -14.15 -7.65
CA LYS A 256 0.27 -13.47 -7.84
C LYS A 256 -0.93 -14.10 -7.10
N ARG A 257 -0.78 -15.21 -6.36
CA ARG A 257 -1.89 -16.01 -5.83
C ARG A 257 -1.83 -16.34 -4.34
N VAL A 258 -1.22 -15.52 -3.51
CA VAL A 258 -1.23 -15.77 -2.06
C VAL A 258 -2.27 -14.85 -1.41
N GLY A 259 -3.54 -15.27 -1.46
CA GLY A 259 -4.67 -14.50 -0.89
C GLY A 259 -4.45 -14.12 0.56
N ILE A 260 -3.95 -15.06 1.40
CA ILE A 260 -3.64 -14.81 2.82
C ILE A 260 -2.55 -13.75 2.97
N ALA A 261 -1.44 -13.86 2.24
CA ALA A 261 -0.32 -12.91 2.35
C ALA A 261 -0.72 -11.50 1.88
N ASN A 262 -1.45 -11.39 0.77
CA ASN A 262 -1.95 -10.11 0.26
C ASN A 262 -2.90 -9.44 1.26
N SER A 263 -3.84 -10.21 1.83
CA SER A 263 -4.76 -9.70 2.84
C SER A 263 -4.02 -9.26 4.11
N CYS A 264 -3.04 -10.04 4.57
CA CYS A 264 -2.22 -9.68 5.73
C CYS A 264 -1.39 -8.41 5.49
N LEU A 265 -0.71 -8.30 4.35
CA LEU A 265 0.04 -7.10 3.97
C LEU A 265 -0.85 -5.86 3.91
N ARG A 266 -2.05 -6.00 3.35
CA ARG A 266 -3.03 -4.90 3.29
C ARG A 266 -3.46 -4.43 4.67
N ILE A 267 -3.71 -5.35 5.62
CA ILE A 267 -4.03 -5.02 7.01
C ILE A 267 -2.88 -4.28 7.68
N LYS A 268 -1.65 -4.82 7.59
CA LYS A 268 -0.47 -4.20 8.21
C LYS A 268 -0.20 -2.81 7.68
N ARG A 269 -0.31 -2.57 6.37
CA ARG A 269 -0.15 -1.24 5.76
C ARG A 269 -1.21 -0.24 6.16
N LEU A 270 -2.46 -0.67 6.36
CA LEU A 270 -3.56 0.22 6.73
C LEU A 270 -3.58 0.56 8.21
N TYR A 271 -3.26 -0.40 9.08
CA TYR A 271 -3.50 -0.28 10.51
C TYR A 271 -2.23 -0.41 11.38
N GLY A 272 -1.13 -0.95 10.82
CA GLY A 272 0.10 -1.23 11.58
C GLY A 272 -0.07 -2.35 12.61
N GLU A 273 0.92 -2.51 13.48
CA GLU A 273 0.83 -3.44 14.61
C GLU A 273 -0.13 -2.89 15.70
N PRO A 274 -0.90 -3.73 16.42
CA PRO A 274 -0.81 -5.20 16.46
C PRO A 274 -1.74 -5.93 15.49
N TYR A 275 -2.32 -5.24 14.50
CA TYR A 275 -3.30 -5.82 13.58
C TYR A 275 -2.63 -6.71 12.52
N GLY A 276 -3.34 -7.71 12.03
CA GLY A 276 -2.81 -8.66 11.07
C GLY A 276 -3.57 -9.96 11.04
N MET A 277 -2.88 -11.05 10.68
CA MET A 277 -3.48 -12.37 10.56
C MET A 277 -2.61 -13.43 11.23
N THR A 278 -3.26 -14.46 11.79
CA THR A 278 -2.61 -15.67 12.28
C THR A 278 -3.24 -16.89 11.62
N VAL A 279 -2.42 -17.93 11.42
CA VAL A 279 -2.84 -19.20 10.81
C VAL A 279 -2.43 -20.36 11.70
N GLU A 280 -3.36 -21.23 11.99
CA GLU A 280 -3.17 -22.52 12.65
C GLU A 280 -3.71 -23.61 11.72
N SER A 281 -2.96 -24.67 11.53
CA SER A 281 -3.39 -25.79 10.69
C SER A 281 -2.72 -27.07 11.14
N PHE A 282 -3.49 -28.17 11.04
CA PHE A 282 -3.00 -29.52 11.28
C PHE A 282 -3.39 -30.37 10.09
N TYR A 283 -2.40 -31.09 9.56
CA TYR A 283 -2.64 -31.96 8.42
C TYR A 283 -3.66 -33.05 8.75
N GLY A 284 -4.72 -33.12 7.96
CA GLY A 284 -5.85 -34.02 8.16
C GLY A 284 -6.98 -33.47 9.06
N GLU A 285 -6.80 -32.32 9.74
CA GLU A 285 -7.79 -31.77 10.68
C GLU A 285 -8.37 -30.42 10.24
N GLY A 286 -7.73 -29.74 9.27
CA GLY A 286 -8.19 -28.46 8.72
C GLY A 286 -7.31 -27.26 9.04
N THR A 287 -7.85 -26.08 8.73
CA THR A 287 -7.14 -24.82 8.90
C THR A 287 -8.02 -23.80 9.62
N ARG A 288 -7.40 -23.00 10.49
CA ARG A 288 -8.01 -21.85 11.14
C ARG A 288 -7.21 -20.60 10.82
N VAL A 289 -7.86 -19.62 10.24
CA VAL A 289 -7.33 -18.28 9.97
C VAL A 289 -8.02 -17.29 10.91
N CYS A 290 -7.24 -16.49 11.65
CA CYS A 290 -7.77 -15.41 12.48
C CYS A 290 -7.27 -14.08 11.93
N ILE A 291 -8.19 -13.14 11.73
CA ILE A 291 -7.94 -11.77 11.28
C ILE A 291 -8.23 -10.84 12.44
N PHE A 292 -7.27 -9.98 12.78
CA PHE A 292 -7.38 -8.98 13.83
C PHE A 292 -7.40 -7.58 13.21
N LEU A 293 -8.48 -6.82 13.50
CA LEU A 293 -8.73 -5.49 12.92
C LEU A 293 -9.17 -4.52 14.02
N PRO A 294 -8.92 -3.21 13.86
CA PRO A 294 -9.53 -2.23 14.76
C PRO A 294 -11.05 -2.21 14.57
N CYS A 295 -11.79 -2.12 15.68
CA CYS A 295 -13.24 -1.92 15.64
C CYS A 295 -13.51 -0.41 15.45
N ILE A 296 -13.58 0.04 14.20
CA ILE A 296 -13.89 1.42 13.81
C ILE A 296 -15.29 1.43 13.21
N GLU A 297 -16.24 2.06 13.89
CA GLU A 297 -17.59 2.25 13.35
C GLU A 297 -17.55 3.18 12.15
N GLN A 298 -18.25 2.81 11.08
CA GLN A 298 -18.43 3.67 9.93
C GLN A 298 -19.46 4.74 10.30
N ASN A 299 -18.99 5.94 10.70
CA ASN A 299 -19.87 7.08 10.95
C ASN A 299 -20.64 7.43 9.67
N SER A 300 -21.95 7.54 9.79
CA SER A 300 -22.95 7.88 8.73
C SER A 300 -22.78 9.28 8.12
N SER A 301 -21.64 9.94 8.30
CA SER A 301 -21.38 11.33 7.93
C SER A 301 -21.11 11.58 6.43
N ARG A 302 -21.37 10.63 5.54
CA ARG A 302 -21.11 10.79 4.08
C ARG A 302 -22.28 11.31 3.23
N ASN A 303 -23.44 11.67 3.83
CA ASN A 303 -24.61 12.14 3.08
C ASN A 303 -24.78 13.67 3.00
N GLU A 304 -23.92 14.49 3.61
CA GLU A 304 -24.11 15.96 3.60
C GLU A 304 -23.22 16.72 2.58
N GLN A 305 -22.35 16.06 1.83
CA GLN A 305 -21.49 16.75 0.84
C GLN A 305 -21.91 16.57 -0.64
N LYS A 306 -23.10 16.07 -0.92
CA LYS A 306 -23.63 15.98 -2.31
C LYS A 306 -24.82 16.91 -2.62
N THR A 307 -25.12 17.87 -1.76
CA THR A 307 -26.13 18.91 -2.01
C THR A 307 -25.57 20.27 -1.58
N SER A 308 -24.61 20.79 -2.32
CA SER A 308 -24.32 22.23 -2.41
C SER A 308 -23.67 22.52 -3.75
#